data_3b24cc8119fba5757278dba28cf70528
#
_entry.id   3b24cc8119fba5757278dba28cf70528
#
_cell.length_a   1.000
_cell.length_b   1.000
_cell.length_c   1.000
_cell.angle_alpha   90.00
_cell.angle_beta   90.00
_cell.angle_gamma   90.00
#
_symmetry.space_group_name_H-M   'P 1'
#
loop_
_entity.id
_entity.type
_entity.pdbx_description
1 polymer ?
#
loop_
_entity_poly.entity_id
_entity_poly.type
_entity_poly.pdbx_seq_one_letter_code
_entity_poly.pdbx_strand_id
1 'polypeptide(L)'
;TGSEGKREFNASYADYLIFVKQYKEAIPYLQKTVKKEKSKQQRARLNFLLGQLYHETGNRAEAYKALRRVIRANPPYELSFNARILQTEAMASGNHNKMVKKLRRMAKNKKNKDYQDQIYYAIGNIYLANRDTARCIGAYETGAKESTQNGIAKAMVLLRLGEIYWDKEDYINAQRCYAELVGILDKENEAYKEAERRSGILTELEPHLSAIKLQDSLQWLAKLPENERNEAIDKVIEALKKQEKEEARKAMQAEMAANMPKTPTATPTPPTGNRRAQAGASGQTGTWYFYNPSVVAQGKRQFQRTWGKRPLEDN
;
A
#
# COMPACT_ATOMS: atom_id res chain seq x y z
N THR A 1 -31.54 -15.68 31.97
CA THR A 1 -30.67 -15.17 30.88
C THR A 1 -29.81 -14.05 31.42
N GLY A 2 -28.58 -14.41 31.87
CA GLY A 2 -27.66 -13.48 32.53
C GLY A 2 -27.14 -12.41 31.57
N SER A 3 -26.40 -11.45 32.10
CA SER A 3 -25.76 -10.33 31.37
C SER A 3 -24.88 -10.80 30.21
N GLU A 4 -24.34 -12.01 30.30
CA GLU A 4 -23.46 -12.64 29.32
C GLU A 4 -24.23 -13.14 28.10
N GLY A 5 -25.33 -13.84 28.26
CA GLY A 5 -26.18 -14.26 27.16
C GLY A 5 -26.77 -13.08 26.36
N LYS A 6 -27.08 -11.95 27.02
CA LYS A 6 -27.50 -10.72 26.32
C LYS A 6 -26.35 -10.08 25.49
N ARG A 7 -25.09 -10.25 25.93
CA ARG A 7 -23.92 -9.77 25.16
C ARG A 7 -23.71 -10.62 23.92
N GLU A 8 -23.72 -11.93 24.08
CA GLU A 8 -23.59 -12.89 22.98
C GLU A 8 -24.70 -12.74 21.95
N PHE A 9 -25.94 -12.64 22.40
CA PHE A 9 -27.06 -12.36 21.49
C PHE A 9 -26.86 -11.09 20.68
N ASN A 10 -26.49 -9.96 21.32
CA ASN A 10 -26.28 -8.71 20.61
C ASN A 10 -25.11 -8.80 19.60
N ALA A 11 -24.07 -9.55 19.92
CA ALA A 11 -22.94 -9.75 19.01
C ALA A 11 -23.34 -10.59 17.78
N SER A 12 -23.97 -11.74 18.01
CA SER A 12 -24.40 -12.64 16.93
C SER A 12 -25.50 -12.02 16.06
N TYR A 13 -26.43 -11.28 16.66
CA TYR A 13 -27.46 -10.61 15.90
C TYR A 13 -26.91 -9.43 15.08
N ALA A 14 -25.94 -8.68 15.60
CA ALA A 14 -25.24 -7.65 14.83
C ALA A 14 -24.48 -8.28 13.63
N ASP A 15 -23.82 -9.41 13.84
CA ASP A 15 -23.12 -10.13 12.78
C ASP A 15 -24.08 -10.61 11.68
N TYR A 16 -25.22 -11.21 12.06
CA TYR A 16 -26.29 -11.57 11.12
C TYR A 16 -26.78 -10.35 10.31
N LEU A 17 -27.05 -9.22 10.96
CA LEU A 17 -27.50 -8.03 10.28
C LEU A 17 -26.45 -7.45 9.32
N ILE A 18 -25.16 -7.57 9.65
CA ILE A 18 -24.07 -7.21 8.75
C ILE A 18 -24.02 -8.14 7.55
N PHE A 19 -24.17 -9.43 7.77
CA PHE A 19 -24.22 -10.45 6.70
C PHE A 19 -25.33 -10.17 5.68
N VAL A 20 -26.52 -9.80 6.15
CA VAL A 20 -27.64 -9.43 5.29
C VAL A 20 -27.61 -7.97 4.82
N LYS A 21 -26.51 -7.27 5.02
CA LYS A 21 -26.25 -5.87 4.59
C LYS A 21 -27.19 -4.83 5.24
N GLN A 22 -27.84 -5.17 6.35
CA GLN A 22 -28.69 -4.24 7.13
C GLN A 22 -27.84 -3.44 8.13
N TYR A 23 -26.93 -2.63 7.61
CA TYR A 23 -25.88 -1.94 8.40
C TYR A 23 -26.45 -0.96 9.43
N LYS A 24 -27.52 -0.22 9.09
CA LYS A 24 -28.13 0.74 10.03
C LYS A 24 -28.70 0.05 11.26
N GLU A 25 -29.31 -1.10 11.07
CA GLU A 25 -29.92 -1.89 12.12
C GLU A 25 -28.88 -2.62 12.99
N ALA A 26 -27.73 -3.00 12.42
CA ALA A 26 -26.63 -3.63 13.13
C ALA A 26 -25.97 -2.70 14.17
N ILE A 27 -25.91 -1.39 13.91
CA ILE A 27 -25.22 -0.39 14.74
C ILE A 27 -25.66 -0.42 16.22
N PRO A 28 -26.94 -0.35 16.59
CA PRO A 28 -27.35 -0.33 18.00
C PRO A 28 -26.99 -1.60 18.75
N TYR A 29 -27.02 -2.76 18.11
CA TYR A 29 -26.63 -4.02 18.73
C TYR A 29 -25.11 -4.09 18.95
N LEU A 30 -24.34 -3.67 17.97
CA LEU A 30 -22.89 -3.59 18.08
C LEU A 30 -22.44 -2.59 19.15
N GLN A 31 -23.13 -1.44 19.28
CA GLN A 31 -22.88 -0.48 20.37
C GLN A 31 -23.09 -1.10 21.75
N LYS A 32 -24.18 -1.88 21.94
CA LYS A 32 -24.45 -2.59 23.19
C LYS A 32 -23.36 -3.61 23.50
N THR A 33 -22.86 -4.30 22.48
CA THR A 33 -21.72 -5.25 22.59
C THR A 33 -20.45 -4.53 23.02
N VAL A 34 -20.08 -3.41 22.37
CA VAL A 34 -18.89 -2.61 22.70
C VAL A 34 -18.91 -2.12 24.14
N LYS A 35 -20.08 -1.66 24.64
CA LYS A 35 -20.22 -1.17 26.02
C LYS A 35 -19.96 -2.25 27.07
N LYS A 36 -20.29 -3.51 26.76
CA LYS A 36 -20.14 -4.64 27.67
C LYS A 36 -18.82 -5.39 27.50
N GLU A 37 -18.04 -5.12 26.44
CA GLU A 37 -16.79 -5.77 26.16
C GLU A 37 -15.71 -5.33 27.17
N LYS A 38 -15.13 -6.30 27.89
CA LYS A 38 -14.10 -6.07 28.90
C LYS A 38 -12.69 -5.99 28.28
N SER A 39 -12.42 -6.81 27.26
CA SER A 39 -11.12 -6.84 26.59
C SER A 39 -10.86 -5.56 25.83
N LYS A 40 -9.78 -4.87 26.13
CA LYS A 40 -9.36 -3.64 25.44
C LYS A 40 -9.11 -3.87 23.95
N GLN A 41 -8.53 -5.03 23.61
CA GLN A 41 -8.23 -5.38 22.21
C GLN A 41 -9.52 -5.68 21.42
N GLN A 42 -10.41 -6.49 21.98
CA GLN A 42 -11.70 -6.78 21.34
C GLN A 42 -12.55 -5.52 21.19
N ARG A 43 -12.59 -4.68 22.22
CA ARG A 43 -13.29 -3.40 22.16
C ARG A 43 -12.72 -2.48 21.06
N ALA A 44 -11.42 -2.52 20.81
CA ALA A 44 -10.82 -1.79 19.70
C ALA A 44 -11.29 -2.34 18.35
N ARG A 45 -11.32 -3.65 18.15
CA ARG A 45 -11.84 -4.31 16.94
C ARG A 45 -13.31 -3.98 16.70
N LEU A 46 -14.14 -4.07 17.73
CA LEU A 46 -15.56 -3.74 17.64
C LEU A 46 -15.80 -2.25 17.35
N ASN A 47 -14.99 -1.34 17.92
CA ASN A 47 -15.06 0.09 17.56
C ASN A 47 -14.59 0.34 16.12
N PHE A 48 -13.66 -0.46 15.60
CA PHE A 48 -13.26 -0.37 14.19
C PHE A 48 -14.43 -0.77 13.28
N LEU A 49 -15.08 -1.89 13.56
CA LEU A 49 -16.28 -2.34 12.85
C LEU A 49 -17.40 -1.28 12.93
N LEU A 50 -17.65 -0.71 14.09
CA LEU A 50 -18.59 0.43 14.23
C LEU A 50 -18.18 1.62 13.35
N GLY A 51 -16.91 1.92 13.27
CA GLY A 51 -16.38 2.97 12.39
C GLY A 51 -16.68 2.70 10.92
N GLN A 52 -16.51 1.44 10.47
CA GLN A 52 -16.86 1.00 9.12
C GLN A 52 -18.38 1.13 8.86
N LEU A 53 -19.22 0.61 9.75
CA LEU A 53 -20.67 0.68 9.60
C LEU A 53 -21.18 2.14 9.57
N TYR A 54 -20.63 3.02 10.39
CA TYR A 54 -20.96 4.44 10.34
C TYR A 54 -20.50 5.11 9.05
N HIS A 55 -19.36 4.69 8.51
CA HIS A 55 -18.86 5.18 7.23
C HIS A 55 -19.80 4.77 6.09
N GLU A 56 -20.15 3.50 6.00
CA GLU A 56 -21.07 2.95 4.99
C GLU A 56 -22.46 3.56 5.08
N THR A 57 -22.94 3.85 6.28
CA THR A 57 -24.25 4.50 6.48
C THR A 57 -24.23 6.02 6.36
N GLY A 58 -23.08 6.61 5.98
CA GLY A 58 -22.90 8.05 5.77
C GLY A 58 -22.77 8.88 7.05
N ASN A 59 -22.75 8.26 8.23
CA ASN A 59 -22.61 8.97 9.52
C ASN A 59 -21.12 9.24 9.84
N ARG A 60 -20.53 10.16 9.09
CA ARG A 60 -19.09 10.47 9.16
C ARG A 60 -18.63 10.95 10.53
N ALA A 61 -19.45 11.67 11.27
CA ALA A 61 -19.09 12.18 12.60
C ALA A 61 -18.92 11.04 13.62
N GLU A 62 -19.84 10.09 13.63
CA GLU A 62 -19.74 8.92 14.52
C GLU A 62 -18.66 7.95 14.06
N ALA A 63 -18.45 7.78 12.75
CA ALA A 63 -17.33 7.03 12.19
C ALA A 63 -16.00 7.58 12.74
N TYR A 64 -15.78 8.90 12.64
CA TYR A 64 -14.59 9.55 13.16
C TYR A 64 -14.40 9.30 14.67
N LYS A 65 -15.47 9.41 15.47
CA LYS A 65 -15.39 9.19 16.92
C LYS A 65 -15.06 7.74 17.26
N ALA A 66 -15.66 6.77 16.57
CA ALA A 66 -15.40 5.35 16.76
C ALA A 66 -13.93 5.02 16.42
N LEU A 67 -13.45 5.45 15.27
CA LEU A 67 -12.08 5.25 14.82
C LEU A 67 -11.04 5.95 15.73
N ARG A 68 -11.37 7.12 16.27
CA ARG A 68 -10.54 7.80 17.27
C ARG A 68 -10.40 6.98 18.56
N ARG A 69 -11.47 6.26 18.99
CA ARG A 69 -11.39 5.34 20.14
C ARG A 69 -10.46 4.17 19.85
N VAL A 70 -10.47 3.64 18.61
CA VAL A 70 -9.54 2.59 18.17
C VAL A 70 -8.09 3.07 18.33
N ILE A 71 -7.75 4.20 17.73
CA ILE A 71 -6.39 4.75 17.74
C ILE A 71 -5.89 5.00 19.17
N ARG A 72 -6.76 5.50 20.06
CA ARG A 72 -6.43 5.75 21.48
C ARG A 72 -6.25 4.48 22.31
N ALA A 73 -6.85 3.37 21.87
CA ALA A 73 -6.69 2.08 22.54
C ALA A 73 -5.31 1.46 22.33
N ASN A 74 -4.47 2.05 21.47
CA ASN A 74 -3.15 1.55 21.09
C ASN A 74 -3.18 0.07 20.68
N PRO A 75 -3.98 -0.31 19.66
CA PRO A 75 -4.09 -1.68 19.19
C PRO A 75 -2.84 -2.07 18.37
N PRO A 76 -2.76 -3.32 17.88
CA PRO A 76 -1.74 -3.72 16.90
C PRO A 76 -1.63 -2.72 15.75
N TYR A 77 -0.42 -2.60 15.17
CA TYR A 77 -0.08 -1.57 14.19
C TYR A 77 -1.06 -1.52 13.02
N GLU A 78 -1.38 -2.66 12.45
CA GLU A 78 -2.27 -2.79 11.30
C GLU A 78 -3.68 -2.22 11.58
N LEU A 79 -4.28 -2.57 12.71
CA LEU A 79 -5.58 -2.02 13.09
C LEU A 79 -5.54 -0.51 13.35
N SER A 80 -4.46 -0.01 13.95
CA SER A 80 -4.24 1.43 14.14
C SER A 80 -4.04 2.15 12.82
N PHE A 81 -3.33 1.54 11.89
CA PHE A 81 -3.09 2.06 10.55
C PHE A 81 -4.41 2.17 9.77
N ASN A 82 -5.16 1.08 9.65
CA ASN A 82 -6.44 1.04 8.95
C ASN A 82 -7.46 2.02 9.56
N ALA A 83 -7.49 2.15 10.89
CA ALA A 83 -8.34 3.14 11.56
C ALA A 83 -7.95 4.59 11.20
N ARG A 84 -6.67 4.89 10.97
CA ARG A 84 -6.21 6.22 10.53
C ARG A 84 -6.59 6.51 9.08
N ILE A 85 -6.49 5.50 8.21
CA ILE A 85 -6.90 5.60 6.80
C ILE A 85 -8.39 5.93 6.73
N LEU A 86 -9.23 5.07 7.29
CA LEU A 86 -10.68 5.23 7.27
C LEU A 86 -11.15 6.51 7.98
N GLN A 87 -10.47 6.91 9.08
CA GLN A 87 -10.73 8.19 9.75
C GLN A 87 -10.48 9.38 8.82
N THR A 88 -9.47 9.28 7.95
CA THR A 88 -9.11 10.33 7.01
C THR A 88 -10.16 10.44 5.90
N GLU A 89 -10.65 9.31 5.40
CA GLU A 89 -11.73 9.25 4.41
C GLU A 89 -13.05 9.82 4.97
N ALA A 90 -13.41 9.46 6.20
CA ALA A 90 -14.61 9.98 6.86
C ALA A 90 -14.60 11.52 7.00
N MET A 91 -13.44 12.15 7.07
CA MET A 91 -13.28 13.61 7.20
C MET A 91 -13.05 14.34 5.87
N ALA A 92 -12.97 13.63 4.76
CA ALA A 92 -12.55 14.20 3.47
C ALA A 92 -13.45 15.30 2.92
N SER A 93 -14.73 15.32 3.27
CA SER A 93 -15.71 16.30 2.76
C SER A 93 -15.54 17.74 3.27
N GLY A 94 -14.74 17.97 4.33
CA GLY A 94 -14.58 19.29 4.93
C GLY A 94 -13.19 19.91 4.76
N ASN A 95 -12.13 19.12 4.68
CA ASN A 95 -10.74 19.61 4.67
C ASN A 95 -9.80 18.67 3.93
N HIS A 96 -10.17 18.35 2.68
CA HIS A 96 -9.50 17.34 1.86
C HIS A 96 -7.98 17.57 1.74
N ASN A 97 -7.53 18.82 1.53
CA ASN A 97 -6.10 19.13 1.41
C ASN A 97 -5.30 18.76 2.66
N LYS A 98 -5.86 19.02 3.85
CA LYS A 98 -5.23 18.67 5.12
C LYS A 98 -5.16 17.15 5.30
N MET A 99 -6.19 16.43 4.89
CA MET A 99 -6.23 14.97 4.97
C MET A 99 -5.25 14.32 3.99
N VAL A 100 -5.22 14.77 2.73
CA VAL A 100 -4.24 14.33 1.74
C VAL A 100 -2.80 14.60 2.23
N LYS A 101 -2.53 15.78 2.81
CA LYS A 101 -1.22 16.09 3.37
C LYS A 101 -0.83 15.13 4.51
N LYS A 102 -1.79 14.74 5.35
CA LYS A 102 -1.58 13.75 6.42
C LYS A 102 -1.25 12.37 5.85
N LEU A 103 -2.02 11.90 4.86
CA LEU A 103 -1.78 10.61 4.20
C LEU A 103 -0.43 10.59 3.47
N ARG A 104 -0.06 11.66 2.75
CA ARG A 104 1.26 11.78 2.11
C ARG A 104 2.41 11.74 3.12
N ARG A 105 2.23 12.28 4.34
CA ARG A 105 3.22 12.11 5.42
C ARG A 105 3.31 10.66 5.90
N MET A 106 2.17 9.95 5.95
CA MET A 106 2.16 8.52 6.28
C MET A 106 2.87 7.71 5.19
N ALA A 107 2.67 8.02 3.91
CA ALA A 107 3.35 7.36 2.78
C ALA A 107 4.88 7.50 2.86
N LYS A 108 5.39 8.66 3.29
CA LYS A 108 6.84 8.90 3.46
C LYS A 108 7.47 8.13 4.60
N ASN A 109 6.69 7.56 5.52
CA ASN A 109 7.23 6.80 6.63
C ASN A 109 7.62 5.39 6.18
N LYS A 110 8.89 5.01 6.38
CA LYS A 110 9.44 3.70 6.00
C LYS A 110 8.65 2.51 6.58
N LYS A 111 8.00 2.67 7.75
CA LYS A 111 7.13 1.66 8.35
C LYS A 111 5.88 1.35 7.52
N ASN A 112 5.50 2.24 6.62
CA ASN A 112 4.31 2.10 5.77
C ASN A 112 4.67 1.69 4.33
N LYS A 113 5.88 1.19 4.09
CA LYS A 113 6.31 0.79 2.75
C LYS A 113 5.36 -0.25 2.14
N ASP A 114 4.91 -1.20 2.94
CA ASP A 114 4.03 -2.29 2.50
C ASP A 114 2.54 -1.90 2.45
N TYR A 115 2.22 -0.65 2.73
CA TYR A 115 0.86 -0.12 2.75
C TYR A 115 0.67 1.07 1.79
N GLN A 116 1.56 1.22 0.80
CA GLN A 116 1.51 2.33 -0.14
C GLN A 116 0.23 2.33 -0.97
N ASP A 117 -0.19 1.16 -1.44
CA ASP A 117 -1.43 0.95 -2.17
C ASP A 117 -2.66 1.43 -1.38
N GLN A 118 -2.77 1.06 -0.11
CA GLN A 118 -3.87 1.48 0.76
C GLN A 118 -3.87 3.00 1.03
N ILE A 119 -2.68 3.59 1.24
CA ILE A 119 -2.57 5.02 1.48
C ILE A 119 -2.97 5.81 0.23
N TYR A 120 -2.47 5.42 -0.93
CA TYR A 120 -2.79 6.10 -2.19
C TYR A 120 -4.21 5.81 -2.66
N TYR A 121 -4.77 4.63 -2.34
CA TYR A 121 -6.20 4.36 -2.50
C TYR A 121 -7.05 5.38 -1.72
N ALA A 122 -6.74 5.58 -0.43
CA ALA A 122 -7.44 6.57 0.39
C ALA A 122 -7.27 8.01 -0.14
N ILE A 123 -6.09 8.37 -0.65
CA ILE A 123 -5.87 9.68 -1.30
C ILE A 123 -6.74 9.81 -2.55
N GLY A 124 -6.80 8.78 -3.37
CA GLY A 124 -7.64 8.73 -4.55
C GLY A 124 -9.12 8.90 -4.23
N ASN A 125 -9.63 8.16 -3.23
CA ASN A 125 -11.01 8.27 -2.75
C ASN A 125 -11.35 9.69 -2.28
N ILE A 126 -10.43 10.37 -1.59
CA ILE A 126 -10.61 11.77 -1.18
C ILE A 126 -10.76 12.69 -2.40
N TYR A 127 -9.92 12.53 -3.42
CA TYR A 127 -10.02 13.32 -4.64
C TYR A 127 -11.28 13.01 -5.43
N LEU A 128 -11.66 11.73 -5.53
CA LEU A 128 -12.89 11.29 -6.20
C LEU A 128 -14.14 11.89 -5.53
N ALA A 129 -14.21 11.85 -4.21
CA ALA A 129 -15.29 12.46 -3.43
C ALA A 129 -15.39 13.99 -3.63
N ASN A 130 -14.29 14.64 -4.00
CA ASN A 130 -14.23 16.06 -4.32
C ASN A 130 -14.31 16.35 -5.84
N ARG A 131 -14.69 15.36 -6.65
CA ARG A 131 -14.83 15.44 -8.13
C ARG A 131 -13.54 15.82 -8.86
N ASP A 132 -12.38 15.58 -8.25
CA ASP A 132 -11.07 15.82 -8.85
C ASP A 132 -10.52 14.52 -9.45
N THR A 133 -11.08 14.14 -10.60
CA THR A 133 -10.75 12.87 -11.26
C THR A 133 -9.29 12.82 -11.71
N ALA A 134 -8.72 13.95 -12.12
CA ALA A 134 -7.33 14.00 -12.58
C ALA A 134 -6.34 13.64 -11.45
N ARG A 135 -6.49 14.27 -10.27
CA ARG A 135 -5.66 13.94 -9.11
C ARG A 135 -5.98 12.58 -8.51
N CYS A 136 -7.23 12.11 -8.65
CA CYS A 136 -7.64 10.76 -8.27
C CYS A 136 -6.87 9.70 -9.06
N ILE A 137 -6.87 9.80 -10.40
CA ILE A 137 -6.11 8.91 -11.29
C ILE A 137 -4.63 8.89 -10.89
N GLY A 138 -3.99 10.07 -10.74
CA GLY A 138 -2.59 10.16 -10.36
C GLY A 138 -2.27 9.52 -8.99
N ALA A 139 -3.21 9.57 -8.05
CA ALA A 139 -3.07 8.90 -6.76
C ALA A 139 -3.18 7.38 -6.92
N TYR A 140 -4.18 6.88 -7.63
CA TYR A 140 -4.36 5.44 -7.84
C TYR A 140 -3.20 4.85 -8.66
N GLU A 141 -2.73 5.51 -9.71
CA GLU A 141 -1.54 5.09 -10.47
C GLU A 141 -0.30 4.96 -9.56
N THR A 142 -0.12 5.93 -8.68
CA THR A 142 0.97 5.85 -7.70
C THR A 142 0.78 4.66 -6.75
N GLY A 143 -0.45 4.42 -6.29
CA GLY A 143 -0.78 3.28 -5.43
C GLY A 143 -0.51 1.93 -6.09
N ALA A 144 -0.92 1.75 -7.33
CA ALA A 144 -0.65 0.54 -8.11
C ALA A 144 0.86 0.32 -8.34
N LYS A 145 1.58 1.39 -8.69
CA LYS A 145 3.04 1.35 -8.96
C LYS A 145 3.89 1.09 -7.72
N GLU A 146 3.55 1.71 -6.60
CA GLU A 146 4.33 1.61 -5.34
C GLU A 146 3.90 0.44 -4.46
N SER A 147 2.88 -0.33 -4.86
CA SER A 147 2.46 -1.54 -4.14
C SER A 147 3.59 -2.57 -4.15
N THR A 148 3.92 -3.08 -2.97
CA THR A 148 4.95 -4.11 -2.78
C THR A 148 4.36 -5.52 -2.74
N GLN A 149 3.03 -5.62 -2.61
CA GLN A 149 2.30 -6.87 -2.52
C GLN A 149 1.20 -6.91 -3.59
N ASN A 150 1.12 -7.99 -4.34
CA ASN A 150 0.04 -8.23 -5.28
C ASN A 150 -1.18 -8.79 -4.52
N GLY A 151 -1.73 -7.98 -3.60
CA GLY A 151 -2.83 -8.36 -2.73
C GLY A 151 -4.13 -7.63 -3.05
N ILE A 152 -5.16 -7.88 -2.23
CA ILE A 152 -6.50 -7.29 -2.35
C ILE A 152 -6.46 -5.75 -2.41
N ALA A 153 -5.56 -5.10 -1.69
CA ALA A 153 -5.44 -3.64 -1.70
C ALA A 153 -5.06 -3.11 -3.09
N LYS A 154 -4.08 -3.72 -3.75
CA LYS A 154 -3.71 -3.40 -5.14
C LYS A 154 -4.85 -3.70 -6.10
N ALA A 155 -5.53 -4.83 -5.92
CA ALA A 155 -6.69 -5.19 -6.74
C ALA A 155 -7.79 -4.12 -6.66
N MET A 156 -8.09 -3.59 -5.48
CA MET A 156 -9.07 -2.50 -5.32
C MET A 156 -8.64 -1.21 -6.04
N VAL A 157 -7.35 -0.85 -5.97
CA VAL A 157 -6.81 0.29 -6.71
C VAL A 157 -7.00 0.11 -8.21
N LEU A 158 -6.61 -1.06 -8.73
CA LEU A 158 -6.71 -1.39 -10.17
C LEU A 158 -8.16 -1.44 -10.65
N LEU A 159 -9.07 -1.99 -9.84
CA LEU A 159 -10.50 -2.02 -10.17
C LEU A 159 -11.05 -0.60 -10.33
N ARG A 160 -10.82 0.27 -9.34
CA ARG A 160 -11.29 1.66 -9.41
C ARG A 160 -10.65 2.45 -10.54
N LEU A 161 -9.37 2.21 -10.79
CA LEU A 161 -8.65 2.84 -11.88
C LEU A 161 -9.19 2.39 -13.24
N GLY A 162 -9.41 1.08 -13.41
CA GLY A 162 -10.01 0.50 -14.59
C GLY A 162 -11.42 1.03 -14.86
N GLU A 163 -12.27 1.15 -13.84
CA GLU A 163 -13.60 1.77 -13.96
C GLU A 163 -13.52 3.22 -14.45
N ILE A 164 -12.63 4.02 -13.87
CA ILE A 164 -12.46 5.44 -14.25
C ILE A 164 -11.94 5.57 -15.68
N TYR A 165 -10.99 4.75 -16.08
CA TYR A 165 -10.48 4.75 -17.45
C TYR A 165 -11.52 4.27 -18.45
N TRP A 166 -12.33 3.26 -18.10
CA TRP A 166 -13.45 2.80 -18.91
C TRP A 166 -14.47 3.91 -19.14
N ASP A 167 -14.88 4.61 -18.08
CA ASP A 167 -15.84 5.71 -18.16
C ASP A 167 -15.30 6.93 -18.93
N LYS A 168 -13.98 7.07 -19.02
CA LYS A 168 -13.29 8.10 -19.80
C LYS A 168 -12.95 7.67 -21.22
N GLU A 169 -13.34 6.46 -21.62
CA GLU A 169 -13.02 5.89 -22.93
C GLU A 169 -11.50 5.72 -23.19
N ASP A 170 -10.68 5.77 -22.14
CA ASP A 170 -9.24 5.46 -22.21
C ASP A 170 -9.02 3.94 -22.11
N TYR A 171 -9.43 3.26 -23.17
CA TYR A 171 -9.48 1.79 -23.20
C TYR A 171 -8.10 1.14 -23.12
N ILE A 172 -7.05 1.80 -23.53
CA ILE A 172 -5.67 1.30 -23.42
C ILE A 172 -5.27 1.17 -21.95
N ASN A 173 -5.49 2.24 -21.17
CA ASN A 173 -5.20 2.21 -19.74
C ASN A 173 -6.19 1.34 -18.96
N ALA A 174 -7.46 1.28 -19.39
CA ALA A 174 -8.45 0.36 -18.82
C ALA A 174 -8.03 -1.10 -19.02
N GLN A 175 -7.58 -1.48 -20.22
CA GLN A 175 -7.08 -2.83 -20.53
C GLN A 175 -5.95 -3.22 -19.59
N ARG A 176 -4.92 -2.36 -19.45
CA ARG A 176 -3.80 -2.60 -18.55
C ARG A 176 -4.27 -2.86 -17.11
N CYS A 177 -5.21 -2.05 -16.60
CA CYS A 177 -5.73 -2.20 -15.24
C CYS A 177 -6.51 -3.51 -15.07
N TYR A 178 -7.41 -3.86 -15.99
CA TYR A 178 -8.19 -5.10 -15.89
C TYR A 178 -7.35 -6.34 -16.11
N ALA A 179 -6.37 -6.32 -17.01
CA ALA A 179 -5.47 -7.44 -17.23
C ALA A 179 -4.63 -7.75 -15.97
N GLU A 180 -4.08 -6.73 -15.33
CA GLU A 180 -3.34 -6.88 -14.07
C GLU A 180 -4.27 -7.31 -12.92
N LEU A 181 -5.49 -6.79 -12.86
CA LEU A 181 -6.50 -7.13 -11.86
C LEU A 181 -6.88 -8.60 -11.91
N VAL A 182 -7.13 -9.15 -13.11
CA VAL A 182 -7.45 -10.56 -13.31
C VAL A 182 -6.32 -11.48 -12.84
N GLY A 183 -5.06 -11.03 -12.96
CA GLY A 183 -3.91 -11.77 -12.45
C GLY A 183 -3.77 -11.78 -10.92
N ILE A 184 -4.48 -10.90 -10.21
CA ILE A 184 -4.40 -10.77 -8.75
C ILE A 184 -5.63 -11.34 -8.05
N LEU A 185 -6.82 -11.16 -8.63
CA LEU A 185 -8.08 -11.57 -8.03
C LEU A 185 -8.27 -13.09 -8.07
N ASP A 186 -8.86 -13.60 -7.00
CA ASP A 186 -9.34 -14.98 -6.96
C ASP A 186 -10.61 -15.12 -7.83
N LYS A 187 -10.75 -16.24 -8.54
CA LYS A 187 -11.89 -16.52 -9.43
C LYS A 187 -13.25 -16.53 -8.71
N GLU A 188 -13.24 -16.77 -7.41
CA GLU A 188 -14.44 -16.74 -6.56
C GLU A 188 -14.89 -15.31 -6.20
N ASN A 189 -14.08 -14.31 -6.47
CA ASN A 189 -14.41 -12.92 -6.17
C ASN A 189 -15.51 -12.40 -7.12
N GLU A 190 -16.52 -11.71 -6.59
CA GLU A 190 -17.62 -11.14 -7.38
C GLU A 190 -17.13 -10.25 -8.53
N ALA A 191 -16.06 -9.48 -8.29
CA ALA A 191 -15.50 -8.57 -9.29
C ALA A 191 -14.70 -9.29 -10.40
N TYR A 192 -14.30 -10.56 -10.22
CA TYR A 192 -13.46 -11.28 -11.16
C TYR A 192 -14.13 -11.45 -12.52
N LYS A 193 -15.37 -11.93 -12.54
CA LYS A 193 -16.10 -12.22 -13.79
C LYS A 193 -16.25 -11.00 -14.69
N GLU A 194 -16.58 -9.86 -14.08
CA GLU A 194 -16.72 -8.60 -14.85
C GLU A 194 -15.36 -8.07 -15.31
N ALA A 195 -14.32 -8.16 -14.47
CA ALA A 195 -12.96 -7.77 -14.83
C ALA A 195 -12.42 -8.65 -15.97
N GLU A 196 -12.63 -9.97 -15.91
CA GLU A 196 -12.23 -10.92 -16.95
C GLU A 196 -12.97 -10.63 -18.29
N ARG A 197 -14.28 -10.39 -18.24
CA ARG A 197 -15.06 -10.01 -19.42
C ARG A 197 -14.55 -8.73 -20.06
N ARG A 198 -14.33 -7.68 -19.27
CA ARG A 198 -13.82 -6.40 -19.77
C ARG A 198 -12.39 -6.54 -20.28
N SER A 199 -11.55 -7.27 -19.58
CA SER A 199 -10.18 -7.55 -20.01
C SER A 199 -10.15 -8.27 -21.37
N GLY A 200 -11.01 -9.27 -21.57
CA GLY A 200 -11.12 -10.00 -22.83
C GLY A 200 -11.48 -9.08 -24.00
N ILE A 201 -12.56 -8.30 -23.87
CA ILE A 201 -13.01 -7.33 -24.90
C ILE A 201 -11.90 -6.32 -25.22
N LEU A 202 -11.26 -5.77 -24.19
CA LEU A 202 -10.23 -4.75 -24.35
C LEU A 202 -8.93 -5.31 -24.94
N THR A 203 -8.63 -6.58 -24.71
CA THR A 203 -7.45 -7.25 -25.28
C THR A 203 -7.61 -7.39 -26.82
N GLU A 204 -8.82 -7.63 -27.33
CA GLU A 204 -9.09 -7.64 -28.76
C GLU A 204 -9.06 -6.24 -29.36
N LEU A 205 -9.49 -5.23 -28.62
CA LEU A 205 -9.60 -3.84 -29.08
C LEU A 205 -8.29 -3.06 -28.99
N GLU A 206 -7.43 -3.36 -28.03
CA GLU A 206 -6.20 -2.62 -27.73
C GLU A 206 -5.25 -2.45 -28.93
N PRO A 207 -4.94 -3.47 -29.73
CA PRO A 207 -4.05 -3.30 -30.88
C PRO A 207 -4.55 -2.26 -31.89
N HIS A 208 -5.86 -2.22 -32.11
CA HIS A 208 -6.48 -1.28 -33.02
C HIS A 208 -6.44 0.16 -32.48
N LEU A 209 -6.73 0.32 -31.20
CA LEU A 209 -6.67 1.61 -30.52
C LEU A 209 -5.24 2.15 -30.44
N SER A 210 -4.28 1.29 -30.14
CA SER A 210 -2.87 1.64 -30.12
C SER A 210 -2.37 2.06 -31.49
N ALA A 211 -2.79 1.37 -32.55
CA ALA A 211 -2.48 1.76 -33.94
C ALA A 211 -3.08 3.13 -34.30
N ILE A 212 -4.35 3.38 -33.95
CA ILE A 212 -5.00 4.68 -34.17
C ILE A 212 -4.24 5.79 -33.43
N LYS A 213 -3.97 5.60 -32.15
CA LYS A 213 -3.24 6.57 -31.31
C LYS A 213 -1.85 6.87 -31.85
N LEU A 214 -1.15 5.84 -32.34
CA LEU A 214 0.14 6.02 -33.00
C LEU A 214 0.02 6.87 -34.24
N GLN A 215 -0.95 6.54 -35.12
CA GLN A 215 -1.19 7.30 -36.38
C GLN A 215 -1.56 8.76 -36.09
N ASP A 216 -2.44 9.00 -35.12
CA ASP A 216 -2.83 10.35 -34.72
C ASP A 216 -1.62 11.16 -34.21
N SER A 217 -0.77 10.50 -33.41
CA SER A 217 0.46 11.12 -32.90
C SER A 217 1.45 11.46 -34.00
N LEU A 218 1.62 10.54 -35.00
CA LEU A 218 2.48 10.77 -36.15
C LEU A 218 1.94 11.87 -37.05
N GLN A 219 0.63 11.90 -37.30
CA GLN A 219 -0.01 12.96 -38.09
C GLN A 219 0.09 14.34 -37.42
N TRP A 220 -0.05 14.35 -36.05
CA TRP A 220 0.15 15.58 -35.31
C TRP A 220 1.59 16.08 -35.40
N LEU A 221 2.59 15.21 -35.21
CA LEU A 221 4.01 15.54 -35.38
C LEU A 221 4.33 16.03 -36.79
N ALA A 222 3.72 15.41 -37.82
CA ALA A 222 3.94 15.82 -39.22
C ALA A 222 3.43 17.23 -39.54
N LYS A 223 2.41 17.71 -38.82
CA LYS A 223 1.83 19.05 -38.97
C LYS A 223 2.61 20.15 -38.24
N LEU A 224 3.50 19.78 -37.33
CA LEU A 224 4.30 20.76 -36.56
C LEU A 224 5.45 21.31 -37.41
N PRO A 225 5.83 22.60 -37.21
CA PRO A 225 7.09 23.15 -37.67
C PRO A 225 8.29 22.31 -37.19
N GLU A 226 9.37 22.31 -37.96
CA GLU A 226 10.53 21.46 -37.69
C GLU A 226 11.09 21.64 -36.25
N ASN A 227 11.19 22.87 -35.79
CA ASN A 227 11.69 23.17 -34.44
C ASN A 227 10.80 22.57 -33.35
N GLU A 228 9.48 22.78 -33.44
CA GLU A 228 8.52 22.26 -32.46
C GLU A 228 8.43 20.73 -32.48
N ARG A 229 8.56 20.14 -33.67
CA ARG A 229 8.63 18.70 -33.84
C ARG A 229 9.84 18.09 -33.16
N ASN A 230 11.02 18.70 -33.36
CA ASN A 230 12.26 18.25 -32.74
C ASN A 230 12.17 18.38 -31.19
N GLU A 231 11.65 19.50 -30.67
CA GLU A 231 11.41 19.63 -29.21
C GLU A 231 10.44 18.59 -28.66
N ALA A 232 9.38 18.23 -29.39
CA ALA A 232 8.43 17.21 -28.98
C ALA A 232 9.09 15.83 -28.92
N ILE A 233 9.91 15.49 -29.94
CA ILE A 233 10.68 14.26 -30.00
C ILE A 233 11.70 14.18 -28.86
N ASP A 234 12.44 15.25 -28.61
CA ASP A 234 13.43 15.32 -27.53
C ASP A 234 12.78 15.12 -26.15
N LYS A 235 11.62 15.71 -25.90
CA LYS A 235 10.85 15.48 -24.66
C LYS A 235 10.47 14.01 -24.47
N VAL A 236 10.07 13.33 -25.54
CA VAL A 236 9.74 11.88 -25.49
C VAL A 236 11.01 11.05 -25.20
N ILE A 237 12.12 11.38 -25.88
CA ILE A 237 13.40 10.70 -25.66
C ILE A 237 13.90 10.89 -24.23
N GLU A 238 13.80 12.10 -23.67
CA GLU A 238 14.17 12.37 -22.29
C GLU A 238 13.29 11.61 -21.29
N ALA A 239 11.99 11.55 -21.54
CA ALA A 239 11.05 10.79 -20.70
C ALA A 239 11.38 9.30 -20.73
N LEU A 240 11.65 8.72 -21.89
CA LEU A 240 12.07 7.30 -22.03
C LEU A 240 13.39 7.02 -21.30
N LYS A 241 14.42 7.85 -21.52
CA LYS A 241 15.70 7.71 -20.82
C LYS A 241 15.56 7.79 -19.30
N LYS A 242 14.66 8.66 -18.82
CA LYS A 242 14.38 8.77 -17.39
C LYS A 242 13.68 7.52 -16.86
N GLN A 243 12.74 6.98 -17.60
CA GLN A 243 12.03 5.76 -17.24
C GLN A 243 12.98 4.56 -17.21
N GLU A 244 13.78 4.35 -18.25
CA GLU A 244 14.80 3.29 -18.30
C GLU A 244 15.78 3.37 -17.12
N LYS A 245 16.24 4.59 -16.79
CA LYS A 245 17.14 4.80 -15.65
C LYS A 245 16.44 4.49 -14.30
N GLU A 246 15.16 4.79 -14.14
CA GLU A 246 14.40 4.43 -12.95
C GLU A 246 14.18 2.92 -12.86
N GLU A 247 13.87 2.26 -13.96
CA GLU A 247 13.68 0.81 -14.03
C GLU A 247 15.00 0.06 -13.74
N ALA A 248 16.10 0.49 -14.34
CA ALA A 248 17.44 -0.05 -14.06
C ALA A 248 17.81 0.13 -12.56
N ARG A 249 17.50 1.30 -11.97
CA ARG A 249 17.73 1.54 -10.55
C ARG A 249 16.88 0.63 -9.66
N LYS A 250 15.61 0.42 -10.04
CA LYS A 250 14.69 -0.49 -9.31
C LYS A 250 15.15 -1.94 -9.42
N ALA A 251 15.55 -2.38 -10.60
CA ALA A 251 16.09 -3.70 -10.83
C ALA A 251 17.37 -3.95 -9.99
N MET A 252 18.28 -3.00 -9.99
CA MET A 252 19.51 -3.07 -9.17
C MET A 252 19.20 -3.09 -7.65
N GLN A 253 18.22 -2.33 -7.20
CA GLN A 253 17.78 -2.34 -5.79
C GLN A 253 17.12 -3.68 -5.42
N ALA A 254 16.31 -4.25 -6.32
CA ALA A 254 15.68 -5.55 -6.12
C ALA A 254 16.72 -6.66 -6.06
N GLU A 255 17.72 -6.64 -6.93
CA GLU A 255 18.84 -7.58 -6.93
C GLU A 255 19.68 -7.47 -5.65
N MET A 256 20.01 -6.26 -5.20
CA MET A 256 20.68 -6.03 -3.92
C MET A 256 19.85 -6.54 -2.73
N ALA A 257 18.53 -6.36 -2.76
CA ALA A 257 17.64 -6.86 -1.70
C ALA A 257 17.52 -8.39 -1.71
N ALA A 258 17.53 -9.02 -2.89
CA ALA A 258 17.50 -10.47 -3.04
C ALA A 258 18.82 -11.14 -2.59
N ASN A 259 19.94 -10.47 -2.82
CA ASN A 259 21.28 -10.94 -2.45
C ASN A 259 21.68 -10.61 -1.00
N MET A 260 20.82 -9.92 -0.22
CA MET A 260 21.08 -9.75 1.22
C MET A 260 20.88 -11.08 1.95
N PRO A 261 21.89 -11.60 2.66
CA PRO A 261 21.72 -12.81 3.46
C PRO A 261 20.63 -12.58 4.50
N LYS A 262 19.61 -13.43 4.48
CA LYS A 262 18.58 -13.47 5.52
C LYS A 262 19.28 -13.87 6.82
N THR A 263 19.58 -12.91 7.68
CA THR A 263 20.03 -13.15 9.04
C THR A 263 18.94 -13.97 9.77
N PRO A 264 19.27 -15.13 10.36
CA PRO A 264 18.32 -15.85 11.21
C PRO A 264 17.95 -14.94 12.39
N THR A 265 16.67 -14.81 12.64
CA THR A 265 16.11 -14.16 13.82
C THR A 265 16.69 -14.82 15.06
N ALA A 266 17.69 -14.20 15.68
CA ALA A 266 18.14 -14.56 17.01
C ALA A 266 17.03 -14.20 18.00
N THR A 267 16.44 -15.20 18.63
CA THR A 267 15.62 -15.09 19.83
C THR A 267 16.36 -14.27 20.89
N PRO A 268 15.73 -13.27 21.51
CA PRO A 268 16.37 -12.52 22.58
C PRO A 268 16.42 -13.38 23.84
N THR A 269 17.59 -13.85 24.20
CA THR A 269 17.90 -14.32 25.55
C THR A 269 18.07 -13.13 26.49
N PRO A 270 17.54 -13.18 27.73
CA PRO A 270 17.68 -12.07 28.66
C PRO A 270 19.11 -11.94 29.19
N PRO A 271 19.55 -10.71 29.50
CA PRO A 271 20.92 -10.48 29.93
C PRO A 271 21.09 -10.80 31.39
N THR A 272 21.93 -11.78 31.71
CA THR A 272 22.51 -11.93 33.05
C THR A 272 23.98 -11.52 33.02
N GLY A 273 24.33 -10.59 33.89
CA GLY A 273 25.65 -10.52 34.52
C GLY A 273 26.66 -9.54 33.92
N ASN A 274 26.86 -8.47 34.69
CA ASN A 274 28.03 -7.59 34.76
C ASN A 274 29.36 -8.21 34.30
N ARG A 275 29.99 -7.58 33.31
CA ARG A 275 31.45 -7.40 33.32
C ARG A 275 31.85 -6.10 32.63
N ARG A 276 32.41 -5.26 33.47
CA ARG A 276 33.16 -4.03 33.18
C ARG A 276 34.34 -4.37 32.30
N ALA A 277 34.39 -3.84 31.09
CA ALA A 277 35.61 -3.76 30.29
C ALA A 277 35.71 -2.40 29.65
N GLN A 278 36.76 -1.81 29.92
CA GLN A 278 37.34 -0.51 29.75
C GLN A 278 37.23 0.07 28.32
N ALA A 279 36.96 1.35 28.28
CA ALA A 279 36.99 2.22 27.14
C ALA A 279 38.37 2.25 26.46
N GLY A 280 38.36 2.15 25.16
CA GLY A 280 39.47 2.55 24.29
C GLY A 280 38.88 3.26 23.09
N ALA A 281 39.15 4.54 23.05
CA ALA A 281 38.70 5.59 22.15
C ALA A 281 38.79 5.26 20.64
N SER A 282 37.90 5.77 19.94
CA SER A 282 37.98 6.78 18.88
C SER A 282 36.90 6.55 17.86
N GLY A 283 36.11 7.61 17.68
CA GLY A 283 35.02 7.72 16.74
C GLY A 283 35.48 7.46 15.31
N GLN A 284 34.54 6.88 14.61
CA GLN A 284 34.19 7.27 13.23
C GLN A 284 32.91 6.60 12.83
N THR A 285 31.93 7.41 12.62
CA THR A 285 30.77 7.31 11.72
C THR A 285 30.57 5.98 11.01
N GLY A 286 29.41 5.41 11.22
CA GLY A 286 28.84 4.18 10.69
C GLY A 286 29.00 3.91 9.19
N THR A 287 30.17 3.48 8.83
CA THR A 287 30.40 2.80 7.55
C THR A 287 30.30 1.32 7.81
N TRP A 288 29.41 0.65 7.08
CA TRP A 288 29.21 -0.78 7.19
C TRP A 288 30.52 -1.53 7.06
N TYR A 289 30.72 -2.57 7.90
CA TYR A 289 31.98 -3.32 8.07
C TYR A 289 32.71 -3.63 6.76
N PHE A 290 31.98 -4.11 5.73
CA PHE A 290 32.57 -4.51 4.43
C PHE A 290 33.02 -3.35 3.53
N TYR A 291 32.62 -2.12 3.83
CA TYR A 291 33.09 -0.93 3.10
C TYR A 291 34.29 -0.26 3.76
N ASN A 292 34.78 -0.81 4.88
CA ASN A 292 35.98 -0.30 5.54
C ASN A 292 37.14 -1.28 5.35
N PRO A 293 38.05 -1.05 4.37
CA PRO A 293 39.16 -1.97 4.04
C PRO A 293 40.06 -2.28 5.23
N SER A 294 40.22 -1.34 6.16
CA SER A 294 41.06 -1.49 7.36
C SER A 294 40.45 -2.49 8.34
N VAL A 295 39.14 -2.42 8.56
CA VAL A 295 38.41 -3.33 9.47
C VAL A 295 38.33 -4.73 8.87
N VAL A 296 38.13 -4.85 7.54
CA VAL A 296 38.18 -6.14 6.82
C VAL A 296 39.54 -6.78 6.90
N ALA A 297 40.61 -5.99 6.70
CA ALA A 297 41.99 -6.48 6.82
C ALA A 297 42.36 -6.93 8.24
N GLN A 298 41.84 -6.22 9.25
CA GLN A 298 41.98 -6.58 10.65
C GLN A 298 41.23 -7.88 11.00
N GLY A 299 40.00 -8.01 10.51
CA GLY A 299 39.19 -9.22 10.67
C GLY A 299 39.84 -10.43 10.02
N LYS A 300 40.38 -10.30 8.78
CA LYS A 300 41.15 -11.36 8.11
C LYS A 300 42.37 -11.78 8.92
N ARG A 301 43.14 -10.85 9.45
CA ARG A 301 44.30 -11.15 10.29
C ARG A 301 43.92 -11.87 11.58
N GLN A 302 42.82 -11.47 12.21
CA GLN A 302 42.32 -12.11 13.43
C GLN A 302 41.81 -13.52 13.15
N PHE A 303 41.10 -13.72 12.03
CA PHE A 303 40.63 -15.02 11.58
C PHE A 303 41.81 -15.96 11.32
N GLN A 304 42.84 -15.49 10.59
CA GLN A 304 44.05 -16.30 10.31
C GLN A 304 44.83 -16.65 11.57
N ARG A 305 44.84 -15.78 12.61
CA ARG A 305 45.45 -16.12 13.92
C ARG A 305 44.70 -17.21 14.65
N THR A 306 43.38 -17.20 14.59
CA THR A 306 42.55 -18.13 15.34
C THR A 306 42.35 -19.46 14.64
N TRP A 307 42.28 -19.47 13.31
CA TRP A 307 41.86 -20.61 12.52
C TRP A 307 42.92 -21.08 11.50
N GLY A 308 44.06 -20.38 11.38
CA GLY A 308 45.12 -20.70 10.44
C GLY A 308 44.80 -20.30 8.99
N LYS A 309 45.75 -20.50 8.08
CA LYS A 309 45.54 -20.36 6.63
C LYS A 309 44.90 -21.65 6.11
N ARG A 310 43.61 -21.62 5.85
CA ARG A 310 42.92 -22.72 5.15
C ARG A 310 42.68 -22.30 3.71
N PRO A 311 43.20 -23.05 2.70
CA PRO A 311 42.77 -22.87 1.32
C PRO A 311 41.31 -23.33 1.18
N LEU A 312 40.54 -22.63 0.33
CA LEU A 312 39.26 -23.13 -0.15
C LEU A 312 39.55 -24.33 -1.06
N GLU A 313 39.16 -25.52 -0.64
CA GLU A 313 39.07 -26.66 -1.51
C GLU A 313 37.71 -26.69 -2.13
N ASP A 314 37.61 -26.69 -3.46
CA ASP A 314 36.38 -26.90 -4.20
C ASP A 314 35.90 -28.33 -3.93
N ASN A 315 34.65 -28.45 -3.43
CA ASN A 315 33.94 -29.73 -3.32
C ASN A 315 33.15 -29.97 -4.58
#